data_c2c09ac811c9d512fecaf63753092091
#
_entry.id   c2c09ac811c9d512fecaf63753092091
#
_cell.length_a   1.000
_cell.length_b   1.000
_cell.length_c   1.000
_cell.angle_alpha   90.00
_cell.angle_beta   90.00
_cell.angle_gamma   90.00
#
_symmetry.space_group_name_H-M   'P 1'
#
loop_
_entity.id
_entity.type
_entity.pdbx_description
1 polymer ?
#
loop_
_entity_poly.entity_id
_entity_poly.type
_entity_poly.pdbx_seq_one_letter_code
_entity_poly.pdbx_strand_id
1 'polypeptide(L)'
;MTLTIHDTPPSGTAVLFFEAMITGATLQPSDSSKSAVPIVTTPVEVEFSHLQTDTAFLNLANVPPDTYSSLNLTFGDAKLTIVNHSGASLSGCADNSVCEISPTFNPSSAMISAAPFPITLDSDSVVGIKLDFNVASSVQSDLSINPMVTISKLTHHHREDEQDEMDEVDDVSGQVTNVGMNQFMLVNPRTGASSTIMVDSNTKFEDFDHAGCTASPQNLTCVMSGQIVQVDLSENGMGTMLAKKVEFEQPPGQQAIKGTITSVDSSTQFHMVVFNEEPDVSGVSEGSPVTVTILPSAVFTASSEELGEDQGFSISGLSFASSADLLVGQDVQIHPQMVTTSGDIMITTDRVRLRPSQISGQVGSISNNSFTLTNLSSLFTGANPPISTVNVDMISDEDFEDVSGVSGISASNNVSVKGFLFKTTGTPTVLAKTVRKQP
;
A
#
# COMPACT_ATOMS: atom_id res chain seq x y z
N MET A 1 -16.08 1.20 -5.27
CA MET A 1 -15.92 1.83 -3.95
C MET A 1 -14.46 1.72 -3.59
N THR A 2 -13.79 2.81 -3.41
CA THR A 2 -12.35 2.88 -3.18
C THR A 2 -12.09 3.42 -1.79
N LEU A 3 -11.11 2.88 -1.07
CA LEU A 3 -10.75 3.25 0.29
C LEU A 3 -9.34 3.85 0.29
N THR A 4 -9.16 5.03 0.85
CA THR A 4 -7.84 5.67 1.02
C THR A 4 -7.61 6.10 2.46
N ILE A 5 -6.35 6.13 2.87
CA ILE A 5 -5.93 6.41 4.25
C ILE A 5 -4.90 7.52 4.34
N HIS A 6 -5.04 8.24 5.44
CA HIS A 6 -4.13 9.27 5.90
C HIS A 6 -3.72 9.03 7.35
N ASP A 7 -2.44 9.13 7.68
CA ASP A 7 -1.90 8.82 9.01
C ASP A 7 -1.29 10.03 9.74
N THR A 8 -1.62 10.19 11.04
CA THR A 8 -0.85 10.94 12.05
C THR A 8 -0.96 10.21 13.40
N PRO A 9 -0.06 9.30 13.75
CA PRO A 9 -0.10 8.52 14.99
C PRO A 9 0.11 9.41 16.22
N PRO A 10 -0.09 8.88 17.44
CA PRO A 10 0.24 9.57 18.68
C PRO A 10 1.66 10.10 18.67
N SER A 11 1.89 11.28 19.25
CA SER A 11 3.21 11.92 19.29
C SER A 11 4.28 10.97 19.82
N GLY A 12 5.37 10.84 19.08
CA GLY A 12 6.49 9.95 19.42
C GLY A 12 6.28 8.48 19.03
N THR A 13 5.16 8.15 18.35
CA THR A 13 4.93 6.80 17.79
C THR A 13 4.79 6.87 16.27
N ALA A 14 5.09 5.75 15.60
CA ALA A 14 4.71 5.56 14.20
C ALA A 14 3.94 4.25 14.06
N VAL A 15 2.86 4.27 13.30
CA VAL A 15 2.16 3.08 12.84
C VAL A 15 2.96 2.51 11.68
N LEU A 16 3.35 1.25 11.80
CA LEU A 16 4.11 0.52 10.78
C LEU A 16 3.24 -0.48 10.03
N PHE A 17 2.18 -0.94 10.70
CA PHE A 17 1.20 -1.86 10.15
C PHE A 17 -0.13 -1.64 10.87
N PHE A 18 -1.20 -1.51 10.11
CA PHE A 18 -2.55 -1.46 10.65
C PHE A 18 -3.50 -2.20 9.73
N GLU A 19 -3.97 -3.32 10.21
CA GLU A 19 -4.95 -4.16 9.54
C GLU A 19 -6.24 -4.21 10.32
N ALA A 20 -7.37 -4.20 9.64
CA ALA A 20 -8.66 -4.41 10.27
C ALA A 20 -9.65 -5.14 9.35
N MET A 21 -10.54 -5.89 9.99
CA MET A 21 -11.63 -6.57 9.32
C MET A 21 -12.81 -5.62 9.11
N ILE A 22 -13.21 -5.34 7.88
CA ILE A 22 -14.51 -4.73 7.57
C ILE A 22 -15.53 -5.87 7.52
N THR A 23 -16.33 -6.00 8.56
CA THR A 23 -17.29 -7.11 8.71
C THR A 23 -18.61 -6.87 7.98
N GLY A 24 -18.86 -5.63 7.56
CA GLY A 24 -20.04 -5.30 6.77
C GLY A 24 -20.11 -3.82 6.41
N ALA A 25 -20.85 -3.54 5.33
CA ALA A 25 -21.23 -2.19 4.94
C ALA A 25 -22.69 -2.19 4.46
N THR A 26 -23.47 -1.19 4.88
CA THR A 26 -24.88 -1.07 4.53
C THR A 26 -25.25 0.36 4.15
N LEU A 27 -25.99 0.53 3.05
CA LEU A 27 -26.61 1.81 2.68
C LEU A 27 -28.00 1.92 3.32
N GLN A 28 -28.25 3.05 3.97
CA GLN A 28 -29.53 3.35 4.57
C GLN A 28 -30.39 4.17 3.62
N PRO A 29 -31.57 3.67 3.16
CA PRO A 29 -32.50 4.47 2.39
C PRO A 29 -32.96 5.71 3.15
N SER A 30 -33.20 6.82 2.45
CA SER A 30 -33.75 8.04 3.03
C SER A 30 -35.18 7.84 3.59
N ASP A 31 -35.92 6.90 3.01
CA ASP A 31 -37.18 6.41 3.56
C ASP A 31 -36.90 5.39 4.66
N SER A 32 -37.08 5.83 5.91
CA SER A 32 -36.87 5.00 7.11
C SER A 32 -37.78 3.77 7.24
N SER A 33 -38.80 3.64 6.41
CA SER A 33 -39.67 2.45 6.37
C SER A 33 -39.02 1.31 5.56
N LYS A 34 -37.97 1.60 4.77
CA LYS A 34 -37.22 0.62 3.98
C LYS A 34 -36.06 0.06 4.79
N SER A 35 -35.76 -1.21 4.53
CA SER A 35 -34.59 -1.86 5.15
C SER A 35 -33.28 -1.35 4.54
N ALA A 36 -32.24 -1.32 5.35
CA ALA A 36 -30.87 -1.04 4.88
C ALA A 36 -30.44 -2.07 3.81
N VAL A 37 -29.69 -1.61 2.82
CA VAL A 37 -29.22 -2.44 1.70
C VAL A 37 -27.76 -2.82 1.99
N PRO A 38 -27.45 -4.13 2.14
CA PRO A 38 -26.07 -4.55 2.35
C PRO A 38 -25.26 -4.39 1.05
N ILE A 39 -24.05 -3.84 1.18
CA ILE A 39 -23.10 -3.67 0.08
C ILE A 39 -21.82 -4.47 0.31
N VAL A 40 -21.45 -4.75 1.57
CA VAL A 40 -20.41 -5.72 1.94
C VAL A 40 -21.06 -6.75 2.86
N THR A 41 -21.08 -8.00 2.45
CA THR A 41 -21.71 -9.11 3.19
C THR A 41 -20.73 -10.19 3.61
N THR A 42 -19.58 -10.24 2.96
CA THR A 42 -18.46 -11.11 3.32
C THR A 42 -17.41 -10.24 3.97
N PRO A 43 -16.89 -10.58 5.15
CA PRO A 43 -15.82 -9.81 5.77
C PRO A 43 -14.62 -9.68 4.84
N VAL A 44 -14.05 -8.47 4.78
CA VAL A 44 -12.87 -8.13 4.00
C VAL A 44 -11.80 -7.62 4.95
N GLU A 45 -10.65 -8.22 4.90
CA GLU A 45 -9.47 -7.78 5.65
C GLU A 45 -8.74 -6.72 4.83
N VAL A 46 -8.41 -5.60 5.46
CA VAL A 46 -7.77 -4.45 4.82
C VAL A 46 -6.55 -4.04 5.64
N GLU A 47 -5.40 -4.03 5.00
CA GLU A 47 -4.19 -3.44 5.54
C GLU A 47 -4.15 -1.97 5.12
N PHE A 48 -4.16 -1.11 6.12
CA PHE A 48 -4.40 0.32 5.94
C PHE A 48 -3.12 1.16 5.83
N SER A 49 -2.03 0.80 6.45
CA SER A 49 -0.83 1.67 6.50
C SER A 49 -0.17 1.86 5.14
N HIS A 50 -0.36 0.93 4.21
CA HIS A 50 0.20 1.01 2.86
C HIS A 50 -0.80 1.54 1.81
N LEU A 51 -2.00 2.02 2.24
CA LEU A 51 -2.98 2.65 1.35
C LEU A 51 -2.88 4.20 1.33
N GLN A 52 -1.77 4.79 1.77
CA GLN A 52 -1.62 6.26 1.80
C GLN A 52 -1.62 6.88 0.40
N THR A 53 -1.13 6.13 -0.59
CA THR A 53 -1.11 6.51 -2.01
C THR A 53 -1.89 5.53 -2.86
N ASP A 54 -2.27 4.38 -2.32
CA ASP A 54 -2.94 3.30 -3.04
C ASP A 54 -4.40 3.18 -2.61
N THR A 55 -5.15 2.33 -3.31
CA THR A 55 -6.56 2.08 -3.02
C THR A 55 -6.85 0.59 -3.03
N ALA A 56 -7.58 0.12 -2.02
CA ALA A 56 -8.04 -1.26 -1.96
C ALA A 56 -9.49 -1.38 -2.46
N PHE A 57 -9.74 -2.34 -3.34
CA PHE A 57 -11.09 -2.66 -3.79
C PHE A 57 -11.82 -3.47 -2.72
N LEU A 58 -12.96 -2.98 -2.25
CA LEU A 58 -13.75 -3.66 -1.23
C LEU A 58 -14.84 -4.55 -1.80
N ASN A 59 -15.68 -4.03 -2.69
CA ASN A 59 -16.77 -4.80 -3.30
C ASN A 59 -17.42 -4.07 -4.46
N LEU A 60 -18.08 -4.85 -5.34
CA LEU A 60 -19.03 -4.39 -6.34
C LEU A 60 -20.42 -4.93 -5.99
N ALA A 61 -21.38 -4.04 -5.73
CA ALA A 61 -22.74 -4.44 -5.32
C ALA A 61 -23.80 -3.85 -6.26
N ASN A 62 -24.80 -4.67 -6.58
CA ASN A 62 -26.03 -4.20 -7.23
C ASN A 62 -26.94 -3.58 -6.17
N VAL A 63 -27.08 -2.27 -6.20
CA VAL A 63 -27.88 -1.50 -5.26
C VAL A 63 -29.18 -1.08 -5.94
N PRO A 64 -30.36 -1.31 -5.33
CA PRO A 64 -31.65 -0.91 -5.90
C PRO A 64 -31.71 0.61 -6.13
N PRO A 65 -32.40 1.07 -7.20
CA PRO A 65 -32.67 2.48 -7.40
C PRO A 65 -33.43 3.09 -6.21
N ASP A 66 -32.83 4.07 -5.56
CA ASP A 66 -33.40 4.79 -4.41
C ASP A 66 -32.54 6.02 -4.05
N THR A 67 -32.97 6.80 -3.07
CA THR A 67 -32.16 7.81 -2.43
C THR A 67 -31.66 7.29 -1.07
N TYR A 68 -30.35 7.28 -0.89
CA TYR A 68 -29.67 6.80 0.31
C TYR A 68 -29.14 7.97 1.13
N SER A 69 -29.38 7.93 2.44
CA SER A 69 -29.05 9.02 3.38
C SER A 69 -27.72 8.82 4.11
N SER A 70 -27.22 7.58 4.19
CA SER A 70 -25.98 7.29 4.91
C SER A 70 -25.42 5.90 4.52
N LEU A 71 -24.14 5.73 4.81
CA LEU A 71 -23.43 4.45 4.81
C LEU A 71 -23.07 4.10 6.26
N ASN A 72 -23.29 2.88 6.65
CA ASN A 72 -22.82 2.33 7.93
C ASN A 72 -21.80 1.23 7.67
N LEU A 73 -20.60 1.38 8.23
CA LEU A 73 -19.51 0.41 8.22
C LEU A 73 -19.45 -0.28 9.57
N THR A 74 -19.15 -1.57 9.58
CA THR A 74 -18.87 -2.34 10.80
C THR A 74 -17.49 -2.96 10.72
N PHE A 75 -16.77 -2.85 11.84
CA PHE A 75 -15.40 -3.32 11.97
C PHE A 75 -15.33 -4.50 12.95
N GLY A 76 -14.42 -5.42 12.69
CA GLY A 76 -14.10 -6.54 13.54
C GLY A 76 -12.68 -6.45 14.11
N ASP A 77 -12.00 -7.60 14.12
CA ASP A 77 -10.65 -7.70 14.65
C ASP A 77 -9.70 -6.71 13.97
N ALA A 78 -8.74 -6.20 14.76
CA ALA A 78 -7.69 -5.32 14.25
C ALA A 78 -6.32 -5.75 14.77
N LYS A 79 -5.30 -5.50 13.99
CA LYS A 79 -3.90 -5.68 14.31
C LYS A 79 -3.16 -4.37 14.05
N LEU A 80 -2.37 -3.93 15.02
CA LEU A 80 -1.60 -2.69 14.96
C LEU A 80 -0.16 -2.97 15.36
N THR A 81 0.80 -2.62 14.51
CA THR A 81 2.21 -2.64 14.89
C THR A 81 2.75 -1.22 14.88
N ILE A 82 3.34 -0.84 16.00
CA ILE A 82 3.88 0.49 16.20
C ILE A 82 5.36 0.43 16.57
N VAL A 83 6.08 1.50 16.25
CA VAL A 83 7.33 1.82 16.93
C VAL A 83 7.05 2.91 17.99
N ASN A 84 7.54 2.68 19.21
CA ASN A 84 7.36 3.61 20.33
C ASN A 84 8.68 4.32 20.62
N HIS A 85 8.75 5.61 20.34
CA HIS A 85 9.83 6.55 20.70
C HIS A 85 9.29 7.70 21.57
N SER A 86 8.24 7.44 22.37
CA SER A 86 7.60 8.47 23.18
C SER A 86 8.36 8.82 24.46
N GLY A 87 9.44 8.12 24.79
CA GLY A 87 10.18 8.26 26.03
C GLY A 87 9.56 7.53 27.22
N ALA A 88 8.46 6.78 27.01
CA ALA A 88 7.75 6.03 28.03
C ALA A 88 7.14 4.74 27.48
N SER A 89 6.74 3.81 28.35
CA SER A 89 5.97 2.63 27.90
C SER A 89 4.55 3.04 27.53
N LEU A 90 4.07 2.57 26.38
CA LEU A 90 2.74 2.82 25.83
C LEU A 90 2.00 1.50 25.66
N SER A 91 0.89 1.29 26.38
CA SER A 91 0.06 0.06 26.34
C SER A 91 0.86 -1.24 26.38
N GLY A 92 1.93 -1.27 27.18
CA GLY A 92 2.82 -2.43 27.31
C GLY A 92 3.99 -2.45 26.30
N CYS A 93 3.99 -1.59 25.30
CA CYS A 93 5.12 -1.40 24.41
C CYS A 93 6.18 -0.52 25.07
N ALA A 94 7.37 -1.08 25.30
CA ALA A 94 8.47 -0.33 25.91
C ALA A 94 8.94 0.82 24.98
N ASP A 95 9.57 1.83 25.58
CA ASP A 95 10.24 2.86 24.79
C ASP A 95 11.35 2.26 23.92
N ASN A 96 11.52 2.79 22.70
CA ASN A 96 12.45 2.30 21.69
C ASN A 96 12.19 0.84 21.24
N SER A 97 10.93 0.41 21.28
CA SER A 97 10.54 -0.94 20.87
C SER A 97 9.51 -0.92 19.75
N VAL A 98 9.52 -1.99 18.95
CA VAL A 98 8.47 -2.30 17.98
C VAL A 98 7.55 -3.34 18.62
N CYS A 99 6.24 -3.10 18.61
CA CYS A 99 5.28 -3.96 19.27
C CYS A 99 4.04 -4.18 18.41
N GLU A 100 3.61 -5.43 18.34
CA GLU A 100 2.31 -5.83 17.79
C GLU A 100 1.25 -5.76 18.90
N ILE A 101 0.10 -5.18 18.59
CA ILE A 101 -1.00 -4.92 19.51
C ILE A 101 -2.30 -5.31 18.81
N SER A 102 -3.25 -5.89 19.57
CA SER A 102 -4.62 -6.13 19.09
C SER A 102 -5.55 -5.06 19.67
N PRO A 103 -5.73 -3.93 18.99
CA PRO A 103 -6.56 -2.85 19.50
C PRO A 103 -8.04 -3.22 19.38
N THR A 104 -8.87 -2.55 20.19
CA THR A 104 -10.33 -2.67 20.10
C THR A 104 -10.92 -1.46 19.41
N PHE A 105 -11.92 -1.69 18.54
CA PHE A 105 -12.75 -0.61 18.01
C PHE A 105 -13.75 -0.12 19.05
N ASN A 106 -13.79 1.18 19.26
CA ASN A 106 -14.76 1.83 20.16
C ASN A 106 -15.20 3.20 19.60
N PRO A 107 -16.37 3.28 18.89
CA PRO A 107 -17.31 2.17 18.59
C PRO A 107 -16.79 1.22 17.51
N SER A 108 -17.39 0.01 17.41
CA SER A 108 -17.10 -0.96 16.37
C SER A 108 -17.82 -0.69 15.03
N SER A 109 -18.36 0.51 14.87
CA SER A 109 -19.04 0.93 13.65
C SER A 109 -18.86 2.42 13.40
N ALA A 110 -18.89 2.81 12.13
CA ALA A 110 -18.92 4.20 11.71
C ALA A 110 -20.14 4.45 10.82
N MET A 111 -20.94 5.46 11.16
CA MET A 111 -22.05 5.91 10.33
C MET A 111 -21.67 7.23 9.65
N ILE A 112 -21.69 7.24 8.33
CA ILE A 112 -21.30 8.36 7.50
C ILE A 112 -22.55 8.90 6.81
N SER A 113 -22.94 10.15 7.17
CA SER A 113 -24.10 10.87 6.60
C SER A 113 -23.72 12.24 6.03
N ALA A 114 -22.43 12.58 6.05
CA ALA A 114 -21.92 13.80 5.44
C ALA A 114 -21.92 13.68 3.90
N ALA A 115 -21.66 14.79 3.21
CA ALA A 115 -21.51 14.75 1.75
C ALA A 115 -20.59 13.60 1.31
N PRO A 116 -20.93 12.90 0.25
CA PRO A 116 -21.92 13.19 -0.80
C PRO A 116 -23.36 12.77 -0.50
N PHE A 117 -23.67 12.28 0.69
CA PHE A 117 -25.04 11.94 1.05
C PHE A 117 -25.96 13.17 1.15
N PRO A 118 -27.25 13.07 0.74
CA PRO A 118 -27.91 11.88 0.19
C PRO A 118 -27.46 11.59 -1.25
N ILE A 119 -27.32 10.29 -1.57
CA ILE A 119 -26.97 9.80 -2.91
C ILE A 119 -28.25 9.22 -3.54
N THR A 120 -28.62 9.70 -4.73
CA THR A 120 -29.72 9.12 -5.52
C THR A 120 -29.12 8.23 -6.59
N LEU A 121 -29.59 6.99 -6.66
CA LEU A 121 -29.27 6.01 -7.69
C LEU A 121 -30.50 5.78 -8.57
N ASP A 122 -30.36 5.91 -9.86
CA ASP A 122 -31.33 5.52 -10.86
C ASP A 122 -31.02 4.10 -11.39
N SER A 123 -31.92 3.53 -12.20
CA SER A 123 -31.77 2.17 -12.72
C SER A 123 -30.51 1.94 -13.54
N ASP A 124 -29.97 2.98 -14.12
CA ASP A 124 -28.80 2.93 -15.02
C ASP A 124 -27.57 3.65 -14.40
N SER A 125 -27.66 3.99 -13.10
CA SER A 125 -26.55 4.66 -12.41
C SER A 125 -25.42 3.69 -12.12
N VAL A 126 -24.21 4.07 -12.53
CA VAL A 126 -22.96 3.51 -12.01
C VAL A 126 -22.32 4.56 -11.10
N VAL A 127 -22.09 4.22 -9.84
CA VAL A 127 -21.55 5.16 -8.84
C VAL A 127 -20.41 4.50 -8.10
N GLY A 128 -19.23 5.05 -8.24
CA GLY A 128 -18.08 4.76 -7.39
C GLY A 128 -18.15 5.57 -6.09
N ILE A 129 -17.76 4.95 -5.01
CA ILE A 129 -17.64 5.55 -3.68
C ILE A 129 -16.26 5.26 -3.13
N LYS A 130 -15.52 6.32 -2.85
CA LYS A 130 -14.21 6.27 -2.19
C LYS A 130 -14.42 6.51 -0.70
N LEU A 131 -13.92 5.58 0.11
CA LEU A 131 -13.84 5.74 1.57
C LEU A 131 -12.40 6.13 1.92
N ASP A 132 -12.29 7.07 2.83
CA ASP A 132 -11.03 7.48 3.43
C ASP A 132 -11.10 7.19 4.93
N PHE A 133 -10.31 6.24 5.40
CA PHE A 133 -10.18 5.90 6.81
C PHE A 133 -8.98 6.64 7.39
N ASN A 134 -9.21 7.67 8.18
CA ASN A 134 -8.14 8.45 8.77
C ASN A 134 -7.51 7.70 9.96
N VAL A 135 -6.44 6.95 9.72
CA VAL A 135 -5.72 6.19 10.76
C VAL A 135 -5.28 7.08 11.90
N ALA A 136 -4.80 8.24 11.58
CA ALA A 136 -4.31 9.26 12.49
C ALA A 136 -5.29 9.75 13.53
N SER A 137 -6.48 10.05 13.02
CA SER A 137 -7.56 10.49 13.89
C SER A 137 -8.27 9.31 14.55
N SER A 138 -8.10 8.12 13.99
CA SER A 138 -8.75 6.89 14.48
C SER A 138 -7.97 6.23 15.61
N VAL A 139 -6.63 6.18 15.55
CA VAL A 139 -5.79 5.60 16.61
C VAL A 139 -5.71 6.58 17.77
N GLN A 140 -6.24 6.18 18.92
CA GLN A 140 -6.29 7.02 20.13
C GLN A 140 -4.96 6.93 20.91
N SER A 141 -4.76 7.82 21.86
CA SER A 141 -3.55 7.84 22.70
C SER A 141 -3.36 6.60 23.57
N ASP A 142 -4.41 5.83 23.81
CA ASP A 142 -4.39 4.54 24.52
C ASP A 142 -4.29 3.35 23.56
N LEU A 143 -4.14 3.62 22.24
CA LEU A 143 -4.09 2.68 21.15
C LEU A 143 -5.42 1.95 20.88
N SER A 144 -6.55 2.39 21.43
CA SER A 144 -7.88 1.99 20.96
C SER A 144 -8.20 2.67 19.61
N ILE A 145 -9.12 2.09 18.83
CA ILE A 145 -9.51 2.61 17.53
C ILE A 145 -10.90 3.24 17.62
N ASN A 146 -11.00 4.53 17.36
CA ASN A 146 -12.26 5.23 17.12
C ASN A 146 -12.36 5.54 15.62
N PRO A 147 -13.11 4.75 14.80
CA PRO A 147 -13.02 4.83 13.35
C PRO A 147 -13.52 6.18 12.81
N MET A 148 -12.61 6.92 12.24
CA MET A 148 -12.87 8.20 11.56
C MET A 148 -12.81 7.97 10.07
N VAL A 149 -13.99 7.91 9.43
CA VAL A 149 -14.12 7.61 8.00
C VAL A 149 -14.81 8.75 7.30
N THR A 150 -14.23 9.22 6.20
CA THR A 150 -14.86 10.15 5.27
C THR A 150 -15.22 9.44 3.98
N ILE A 151 -16.04 10.07 3.15
CA ILE A 151 -16.57 9.49 1.92
C ILE A 151 -16.57 10.54 0.82
N SER A 152 -16.19 10.14 -0.38
CA SER A 152 -16.33 10.96 -1.58
C SER A 152 -16.95 10.13 -2.71
N LYS A 153 -17.57 10.81 -3.68
CA LYS A 153 -17.88 10.19 -4.96
C LYS A 153 -16.60 10.13 -5.77
N LEU A 154 -16.37 8.99 -6.41
CA LEU A 154 -15.40 8.93 -7.48
C LEU A 154 -15.95 9.78 -8.64
N THR A 155 -15.27 10.87 -8.92
CA THR A 155 -15.58 11.75 -10.04
C THR A 155 -14.60 11.45 -11.16
N HIS A 156 -15.12 11.15 -12.34
CA HIS A 156 -14.30 11.07 -13.53
C HIS A 156 -13.65 12.45 -13.76
N HIS A 157 -12.36 12.56 -13.60
CA HIS A 157 -11.63 13.69 -14.12
C HIS A 157 -11.44 13.45 -15.62
N HIS A 158 -12.36 14.01 -16.46
CA HIS A 158 -12.12 14.15 -17.88
C HIS A 158 -10.90 15.06 -18.08
N ARG A 159 -9.74 14.49 -18.32
CA ARG A 159 -8.77 15.10 -19.22
C ARG A 159 -9.26 14.81 -20.63
N GLU A 160 -9.48 15.87 -21.44
CA GLU A 160 -10.05 15.77 -22.79
C GLU A 160 -9.23 14.89 -23.77
N ASP A 161 -8.06 14.38 -23.36
CA ASP A 161 -7.11 13.64 -24.20
C ASP A 161 -6.85 12.18 -23.76
N GLU A 162 -7.44 11.70 -22.65
CA GLU A 162 -7.24 10.30 -22.19
C GLU A 162 -8.59 9.60 -22.06
N GLN A 163 -8.71 8.48 -22.80
CA GLN A 163 -9.88 7.62 -22.80
C GLN A 163 -10.13 7.02 -21.40
N ASP A 164 -11.28 7.39 -20.81
CA ASP A 164 -11.99 6.68 -19.73
C ASP A 164 -11.10 5.91 -18.72
N GLU A 165 -10.30 6.61 -17.92
CA GLU A 165 -9.73 6.03 -16.71
C GLU A 165 -10.83 5.98 -15.64
N MET A 166 -11.58 4.87 -15.64
CA MET A 166 -12.39 4.48 -14.51
C MET A 166 -11.45 3.87 -13.46
N ASP A 167 -11.58 4.32 -12.24
CA ASP A 167 -10.98 3.86 -11.00
C ASP A 167 -9.88 2.80 -11.16
N GLU A 168 -8.65 3.25 -11.12
CA GLU A 168 -7.47 2.40 -11.07
C GLU A 168 -7.34 1.83 -9.65
N VAL A 169 -7.16 0.52 -9.57
CA VAL A 169 -6.79 -0.17 -8.33
C VAL A 169 -5.40 -0.70 -8.56
N ASP A 170 -4.43 -0.05 -7.93
CA ASP A 170 -3.02 -0.35 -8.13
C ASP A 170 -2.53 -1.47 -7.21
N ASP A 171 -1.46 -2.12 -7.63
CA ASP A 171 -0.65 -3.02 -6.80
C ASP A 171 -1.43 -4.23 -6.21
N VAL A 172 -2.43 -4.75 -6.94
CA VAL A 172 -3.16 -5.95 -6.51
C VAL A 172 -2.29 -7.18 -6.71
N SER A 173 -1.75 -7.71 -5.64
CA SER A 173 -0.91 -8.90 -5.68
C SER A 173 -1.72 -10.18 -5.58
N GLY A 174 -1.29 -11.25 -6.26
CA GLY A 174 -1.94 -12.54 -6.16
C GLY A 174 -1.29 -13.65 -7.01
N GLN A 175 -1.76 -14.88 -6.78
CA GLN A 175 -1.30 -16.03 -7.53
C GLN A 175 -2.12 -16.20 -8.81
N VAL A 176 -1.41 -16.34 -9.93
CA VAL A 176 -2.02 -16.63 -11.23
C VAL A 176 -2.55 -18.06 -11.27
N THR A 177 -3.80 -18.21 -11.72
CA THR A 177 -4.38 -19.50 -12.09
C THR A 177 -5.18 -19.38 -13.39
N ASN A 178 -5.44 -20.50 -14.06
CA ASN A 178 -6.33 -20.58 -15.23
C ASN A 178 -6.06 -19.51 -16.31
N VAL A 179 -4.86 -19.51 -16.86
CA VAL A 179 -4.48 -18.59 -17.96
C VAL A 179 -5.23 -18.97 -19.23
N GLY A 180 -6.03 -18.04 -19.77
CA GLY A 180 -6.80 -18.16 -21.02
C GLY A 180 -6.17 -17.40 -22.18
N MET A 181 -6.94 -17.13 -23.24
CA MET A 181 -6.44 -16.43 -24.44
C MET A 181 -6.28 -14.92 -24.21
N ASN A 182 -7.12 -14.33 -23.38
CA ASN A 182 -7.16 -12.89 -23.09
C ASN A 182 -7.51 -12.60 -21.64
N GLN A 183 -7.26 -13.54 -20.74
CA GLN A 183 -7.57 -13.41 -19.32
C GLN A 183 -6.74 -14.41 -18.49
N PHE A 184 -6.64 -14.14 -17.21
CA PHE A 184 -6.20 -15.09 -16.20
C PHE A 184 -7.02 -14.91 -14.91
N MET A 185 -6.99 -15.91 -14.04
CA MET A 185 -7.53 -15.74 -12.69
C MET A 185 -6.40 -15.34 -11.76
N LEU A 186 -6.64 -14.30 -11.00
CA LEU A 186 -5.82 -13.86 -9.88
C LEU A 186 -6.48 -14.35 -8.59
N VAL A 187 -5.76 -15.10 -7.80
CA VAL A 187 -6.22 -15.65 -6.52
C VAL A 187 -5.42 -14.99 -5.42
N ASN A 188 -6.09 -14.36 -4.46
CA ASN A 188 -5.44 -13.94 -3.23
C ASN A 188 -5.08 -15.21 -2.44
N PRO A 189 -3.81 -15.52 -2.22
CA PRO A 189 -3.39 -16.77 -1.59
C PRO A 189 -3.85 -16.88 -0.14
N ARG A 190 -4.08 -15.76 0.52
CA ARG A 190 -4.47 -15.68 1.93
C ARG A 190 -5.96 -15.93 2.14
N THR A 191 -6.81 -15.26 1.36
CA THR A 191 -8.27 -15.36 1.53
C THR A 191 -8.89 -16.42 0.63
N GLY A 192 -8.17 -16.88 -0.40
CA GLY A 192 -8.70 -17.73 -1.47
C GLY A 192 -9.68 -16.99 -2.39
N ALA A 193 -9.91 -15.70 -2.19
CA ALA A 193 -10.70 -14.89 -3.08
C ALA A 193 -10.09 -14.87 -4.48
N SER A 194 -10.91 -14.99 -5.51
CA SER A 194 -10.44 -15.04 -6.88
C SER A 194 -11.19 -14.07 -7.77
N SER A 195 -10.46 -13.42 -8.66
CA SER A 195 -11.00 -12.51 -9.66
C SER A 195 -10.51 -12.90 -11.05
N THR A 196 -11.39 -12.77 -12.04
CA THR A 196 -10.98 -12.93 -13.44
C THR A 196 -10.47 -11.58 -13.93
N ILE A 197 -9.22 -11.55 -14.37
CA ILE A 197 -8.56 -10.38 -14.88
C ILE A 197 -8.49 -10.50 -16.40
N MET A 198 -9.09 -9.54 -17.09
CA MET A 198 -9.02 -9.42 -18.54
C MET A 198 -7.74 -8.71 -18.94
N VAL A 199 -7.21 -9.05 -20.11
CA VAL A 199 -6.08 -8.36 -20.72
C VAL A 199 -6.41 -7.99 -22.16
N ASP A 200 -5.87 -6.89 -22.64
CA ASP A 200 -6.02 -6.45 -24.03
C ASP A 200 -4.67 -6.01 -24.65
N SER A 201 -4.73 -5.35 -25.79
CA SER A 201 -3.52 -4.89 -26.49
C SER A 201 -2.80 -3.73 -25.80
N ASN A 202 -3.43 -3.08 -24.83
CA ASN A 202 -2.88 -1.95 -24.10
C ASN A 202 -2.29 -2.38 -22.75
N THR A 203 -2.61 -3.61 -22.30
CA THR A 203 -2.05 -4.17 -21.07
C THR A 203 -0.52 -4.25 -21.18
N LYS A 204 0.19 -3.62 -20.25
CA LYS A 204 1.65 -3.70 -20.13
C LYS A 204 2.02 -4.93 -19.30
N PHE A 205 3.10 -5.60 -19.67
CA PHE A 205 3.65 -6.76 -18.94
C PHE A 205 5.12 -6.45 -18.63
N GLU A 206 5.50 -6.53 -17.37
CA GLU A 206 6.80 -6.09 -16.86
C GLU A 206 7.49 -7.18 -16.02
N ASP A 207 8.81 -7.18 -15.97
CA ASP A 207 9.68 -8.05 -15.17
C ASP A 207 9.60 -9.57 -15.50
N PHE A 208 8.89 -10.00 -16.54
CA PHE A 208 8.75 -11.41 -16.90
C PHE A 208 10.03 -12.04 -17.53
N ASP A 209 11.02 -11.26 -17.88
CA ASP A 209 12.37 -11.74 -18.23
C ASP A 209 13.02 -12.43 -17.03
N HIS A 210 12.75 -11.98 -15.79
CA HIS A 210 13.15 -12.66 -14.56
C HIS A 210 12.46 -14.02 -14.37
N ALA A 211 11.31 -14.23 -15.02
CA ALA A 211 10.64 -15.53 -15.13
C ALA A 211 11.18 -16.38 -16.30
N GLY A 212 12.15 -15.86 -17.06
CA GLY A 212 12.68 -16.51 -18.26
C GLY A 212 11.81 -16.32 -19.51
N CYS A 213 10.89 -15.35 -19.51
CA CYS A 213 10.14 -15.00 -20.72
C CYS A 213 11.05 -14.33 -21.74
N THR A 214 10.96 -14.79 -22.99
CA THR A 214 11.76 -14.28 -24.12
C THR A 214 10.93 -13.48 -25.13
N ALA A 215 9.64 -13.29 -24.85
CA ALA A 215 8.76 -12.49 -25.72
C ALA A 215 9.17 -11.00 -25.66
N SER A 216 9.19 -10.33 -26.78
CA SER A 216 9.47 -8.90 -26.86
C SER A 216 8.49 -8.25 -27.88
N PRO A 217 7.58 -7.37 -27.44
CA PRO A 217 7.32 -7.03 -26.04
C PRO A 217 6.79 -8.21 -25.22
N GLN A 218 6.97 -8.17 -23.89
CA GLN A 218 6.38 -9.12 -22.96
C GLN A 218 4.85 -9.06 -23.09
N ASN A 219 4.18 -10.18 -22.88
CA ASN A 219 2.73 -10.29 -23.09
C ASN A 219 2.14 -11.49 -22.33
N LEU A 220 0.85 -11.74 -22.45
CA LEU A 220 0.15 -12.79 -21.72
C LEU A 220 0.78 -14.20 -21.87
N THR A 221 1.57 -14.46 -22.91
CA THR A 221 2.26 -15.76 -23.04
C THR A 221 3.40 -15.95 -22.04
N CYS A 222 3.83 -14.87 -21.38
CA CYS A 222 4.80 -14.90 -20.29
C CYS A 222 4.16 -15.32 -18.96
N VAL A 223 2.85 -15.15 -18.82
CA VAL A 223 2.11 -15.42 -17.60
C VAL A 223 1.84 -16.91 -17.46
N MET A 224 2.24 -17.50 -16.35
CA MET A 224 2.07 -18.93 -16.08
C MET A 224 1.34 -19.16 -14.76
N SER A 225 0.56 -20.24 -14.71
CA SER A 225 -0.10 -20.65 -13.46
C SER A 225 0.92 -20.92 -12.34
N GLY A 226 0.65 -20.42 -11.16
CA GLY A 226 1.48 -20.54 -9.98
C GLY A 226 2.46 -19.38 -9.76
N GLN A 227 2.66 -18.50 -10.76
CA GLN A 227 3.40 -17.24 -10.54
C GLN A 227 2.64 -16.32 -9.60
N ILE A 228 3.37 -15.54 -8.83
CA ILE A 228 2.83 -14.36 -8.15
C ILE A 228 3.07 -13.17 -9.06
N VAL A 229 2.03 -12.38 -9.26
CA VAL A 229 2.07 -11.15 -10.05
C VAL A 229 1.41 -10.02 -9.29
N GLN A 230 1.82 -8.81 -9.56
CA GLN A 230 1.17 -7.57 -9.15
C GLN A 230 0.44 -6.99 -10.35
N VAL A 231 -0.77 -6.50 -10.17
CA VAL A 231 -1.63 -6.06 -11.26
C VAL A 231 -2.26 -4.72 -10.94
N ASP A 232 -2.09 -3.76 -11.84
CA ASP A 232 -2.85 -2.51 -11.81
C ASP A 232 -4.10 -2.72 -12.65
N LEU A 233 -5.26 -2.44 -12.07
CA LEU A 233 -6.56 -2.79 -12.61
C LEU A 233 -7.40 -1.55 -12.88
N SER A 234 -8.21 -1.61 -13.93
CA SER A 234 -9.32 -0.69 -14.14
C SER A 234 -10.62 -1.44 -14.36
N GLU A 235 -11.75 -0.85 -13.98
CA GLU A 235 -13.06 -1.38 -14.33
C GLU A 235 -13.47 -0.89 -15.72
N ASN A 236 -13.92 -1.79 -16.59
CA ASN A 236 -14.31 -1.45 -17.96
C ASN A 236 -15.78 -0.98 -18.13
N GLY A 237 -16.44 -0.53 -17.06
CA GLY A 237 -17.83 -0.08 -17.06
C GLY A 237 -18.88 -1.20 -17.23
N MET A 238 -18.45 -2.45 -17.35
CA MET A 238 -19.31 -3.64 -17.43
C MET A 238 -19.15 -4.57 -16.22
N GLY A 239 -18.47 -4.10 -15.18
CA GLY A 239 -18.16 -4.89 -13.99
C GLY A 239 -17.06 -5.93 -14.20
N THR A 240 -16.20 -5.74 -15.19
CA THR A 240 -15.06 -6.63 -15.48
C THR A 240 -13.76 -5.89 -15.21
N MET A 241 -12.85 -6.53 -14.49
CA MET A 241 -11.52 -5.98 -14.21
C MET A 241 -10.61 -6.18 -15.43
N LEU A 242 -10.05 -5.08 -15.92
CA LEU A 242 -9.08 -5.05 -17.00
C LEU A 242 -7.69 -4.70 -16.42
N ALA A 243 -6.68 -5.49 -16.73
CA ALA A 243 -5.33 -5.16 -16.35
C ALA A 243 -4.77 -4.05 -17.25
N LYS A 244 -4.29 -2.98 -16.63
CA LYS A 244 -3.45 -1.96 -17.28
C LYS A 244 -2.00 -2.41 -17.29
N LYS A 245 -1.52 -2.95 -16.15
CA LYS A 245 -0.18 -3.49 -15.99
C LYS A 245 -0.25 -4.85 -15.29
N VAL A 246 0.63 -5.75 -15.67
CA VAL A 246 0.89 -7.03 -14.99
C VAL A 246 2.38 -7.14 -14.79
N GLU A 247 2.82 -7.12 -13.55
CA GLU A 247 4.22 -7.19 -13.16
C GLU A 247 4.53 -8.55 -12.53
N PHE A 248 5.63 -9.15 -12.94
CA PHE A 248 6.09 -10.41 -12.37
C PHE A 248 6.78 -10.17 -11.02
N GLU A 249 6.30 -10.84 -9.98
CA GLU A 249 6.88 -10.75 -8.64
C GLU A 249 7.79 -11.93 -8.31
N GLN A 250 7.30 -13.15 -8.55
CA GLN A 250 8.09 -14.33 -8.23
C GLN A 250 7.62 -15.60 -8.95
N PRO A 251 8.55 -16.57 -9.19
CA PRO A 251 8.22 -17.85 -9.80
C PRO A 251 7.40 -18.73 -8.86
N PRO A 252 6.71 -19.75 -9.43
CA PRO A 252 5.94 -20.70 -8.65
C PRO A 252 6.75 -21.36 -7.54
N GLY A 253 6.18 -21.40 -6.33
CA GLY A 253 6.76 -22.10 -5.17
C GLY A 253 7.90 -21.38 -4.46
N GLN A 254 8.31 -20.19 -4.89
CA GLN A 254 9.16 -19.34 -4.09
C GLN A 254 8.32 -18.57 -3.06
N GLN A 255 8.90 -18.34 -1.91
CA GLN A 255 8.31 -17.51 -0.86
C GLN A 255 9.00 -16.15 -0.85
N ALA A 256 8.23 -15.10 -0.66
CA ALA A 256 8.74 -13.76 -0.42
C ALA A 256 8.07 -13.17 0.81
N ILE A 257 8.79 -12.31 1.50
CA ILE A 257 8.29 -11.54 2.64
C ILE A 257 8.61 -10.08 2.36
N LYS A 258 7.59 -9.23 2.34
CA LYS A 258 7.73 -7.78 2.20
C LYS A 258 7.61 -7.14 3.58
N GLY A 259 8.41 -6.13 3.87
CA GLY A 259 8.38 -5.46 5.16
C GLY A 259 9.14 -4.15 5.18
N THR A 260 8.80 -3.30 6.15
CA THR A 260 9.42 -1.99 6.38
C THR A 260 10.58 -2.11 7.38
N ILE A 261 11.77 -1.67 7.02
CA ILE A 261 12.96 -1.71 7.89
C ILE A 261 12.78 -0.75 9.07
N THR A 262 12.90 -1.29 10.28
CA THR A 262 12.79 -0.52 11.54
C THR A 262 14.13 -0.20 12.19
N SER A 263 15.14 -1.05 11.99
CA SER A 263 16.53 -0.76 12.39
C SER A 263 17.53 -1.55 11.54
N VAL A 264 18.75 -1.01 11.42
CA VAL A 264 19.89 -1.68 10.80
C VAL A 264 20.98 -1.83 11.85
N ASP A 265 21.16 -3.04 12.37
CA ASP A 265 22.07 -3.28 13.50
C ASP A 265 23.52 -3.46 13.05
N SER A 266 23.72 -4.05 11.88
CA SER A 266 25.05 -4.33 11.33
C SER A 266 24.97 -4.56 9.82
N SER A 267 26.12 -4.83 9.20
CA SER A 267 26.18 -5.25 7.79
C SER A 267 25.57 -6.62 7.52
N THR A 268 25.20 -7.37 8.53
CA THR A 268 24.65 -8.74 8.42
C THR A 268 23.28 -8.89 9.05
N GLN A 269 22.71 -7.83 9.66
CA GLN A 269 21.46 -7.94 10.39
C GLN A 269 20.68 -6.63 10.38
N PHE A 270 19.37 -6.74 10.17
CA PHE A 270 18.40 -5.65 10.30
C PHE A 270 17.07 -6.18 10.86
N HIS A 271 16.23 -5.28 11.36
CA HIS A 271 14.86 -5.58 11.78
C HIS A 271 13.86 -4.96 10.82
N MET A 272 12.74 -5.65 10.60
CA MET A 272 11.63 -5.12 9.83
C MET A 272 10.29 -5.56 10.42
N VAL A 273 9.22 -4.84 10.07
CA VAL A 273 7.83 -5.26 10.27
C VAL A 273 7.32 -5.80 8.96
N VAL A 274 6.79 -7.02 8.99
CA VAL A 274 6.21 -7.68 7.81
C VAL A 274 4.86 -7.05 7.49
N PHE A 275 4.63 -6.68 6.24
CA PHE A 275 3.32 -6.21 5.80
C PHE A 275 2.69 -7.09 4.72
N ASN A 276 3.46 -7.99 4.11
CA ASN A 276 2.95 -8.95 3.14
C ASN A 276 3.86 -10.19 3.09
N GLU A 277 3.27 -11.35 2.90
CA GLU A 277 3.96 -12.62 2.66
C GLU A 277 3.24 -13.43 1.59
N GLU A 278 3.96 -13.84 0.57
CA GLU A 278 3.39 -14.57 -0.57
C GLU A 278 4.32 -15.66 -1.09
N PRO A 279 3.85 -16.92 -1.12
CA PRO A 279 2.74 -17.45 -0.31
C PRO A 279 3.08 -17.46 1.18
N ASP A 280 2.08 -17.72 2.02
CA ASP A 280 2.24 -17.74 3.48
C ASP A 280 3.50 -18.46 3.92
N VAL A 281 4.26 -17.84 4.82
CA VAL A 281 5.50 -18.37 5.38
C VAL A 281 5.25 -18.87 6.78
N SER A 282 5.36 -20.18 6.99
CA SER A 282 5.05 -20.80 8.27
C SER A 282 5.80 -20.14 9.44
N GLY A 283 5.02 -19.62 10.40
CA GLY A 283 5.53 -18.97 11.60
C GLY A 283 5.89 -17.50 11.46
N VAL A 284 5.59 -16.91 10.32
CA VAL A 284 5.56 -15.46 10.10
C VAL A 284 4.10 -15.05 9.95
N SER A 285 3.77 -13.82 10.24
CA SER A 285 2.47 -13.21 9.91
C SER A 285 2.64 -11.73 9.66
N GLU A 286 1.75 -11.17 8.87
CA GLU A 286 1.70 -9.72 8.65
C GLU A 286 1.54 -8.99 9.98
N GLY A 287 2.19 -7.82 10.10
CA GLY A 287 2.31 -7.08 11.34
C GLY A 287 3.44 -7.55 12.27
N SER A 288 4.00 -8.75 12.06
CA SER A 288 5.04 -9.27 12.94
C SER A 288 6.38 -8.53 12.80
N PRO A 289 6.99 -8.09 13.90
CA PRO A 289 8.37 -7.66 13.90
C PRO A 289 9.29 -8.88 13.75
N VAL A 290 10.25 -8.82 12.84
CA VAL A 290 11.19 -9.90 12.55
C VAL A 290 12.63 -9.40 12.51
N THR A 291 13.57 -10.29 12.85
CA THR A 291 14.99 -10.06 12.68
C THR A 291 15.49 -10.77 11.43
N VAL A 292 16.11 -10.05 10.53
CA VAL A 292 16.63 -10.59 9.27
C VAL A 292 18.13 -10.70 9.33
N THR A 293 18.65 -11.91 9.10
CA THR A 293 20.08 -12.20 8.96
C THR A 293 20.43 -12.33 7.48
N ILE A 294 21.36 -11.53 7.03
CA ILE A 294 21.81 -11.46 5.64
C ILE A 294 22.95 -12.45 5.44
N LEU A 295 22.79 -13.37 4.47
CA LEU A 295 23.87 -14.30 4.10
C LEU A 295 25.01 -13.54 3.39
N PRO A 296 26.27 -14.00 3.52
CA PRO A 296 27.41 -13.37 2.84
C PRO A 296 27.30 -13.33 1.31
N SER A 297 26.50 -14.24 0.73
CA SER A 297 26.24 -14.32 -0.71
C SER A 297 24.98 -13.58 -1.14
N ALA A 298 24.36 -12.82 -0.24
CA ALA A 298 23.10 -12.16 -0.53
C ALA A 298 23.24 -11.13 -1.67
N VAL A 299 22.23 -11.14 -2.56
CA VAL A 299 22.12 -10.23 -3.69
C VAL A 299 21.16 -9.10 -3.31
N PHE A 300 21.55 -7.88 -3.61
CA PHE A 300 20.75 -6.67 -3.42
C PHE A 300 20.33 -6.14 -4.78
N THR A 301 19.04 -5.87 -4.95
CA THR A 301 18.49 -5.38 -6.22
C THR A 301 17.46 -4.27 -5.98
N ALA A 302 17.33 -3.36 -6.95
CA ALA A 302 16.18 -2.49 -7.11
C ALA A 302 15.68 -2.69 -8.54
N SER A 303 14.36 -2.63 -8.77
CA SER A 303 13.84 -2.79 -10.12
C SER A 303 14.18 -1.58 -10.97
N SER A 304 14.86 -1.78 -12.10
CA SER A 304 15.21 -0.72 -13.02
C SER A 304 14.00 -0.24 -13.82
N GLU A 305 13.11 -1.16 -14.18
CA GLU A 305 11.88 -0.85 -14.93
C GLU A 305 10.91 -0.01 -14.10
N GLU A 306 10.72 -0.36 -12.82
CA GLU A 306 9.94 0.46 -11.89
C GLU A 306 10.56 1.85 -11.66
N LEU A 307 11.85 2.02 -11.90
CA LEU A 307 12.56 3.29 -11.75
C LEU A 307 12.51 4.17 -13.02
N GLY A 308 11.77 3.75 -14.06
CA GLY A 308 11.59 4.53 -15.28
C GLY A 308 12.83 4.62 -16.18
N GLU A 309 13.73 3.65 -16.13
CA GLU A 309 14.94 3.63 -16.98
C GLU A 309 14.60 3.66 -18.47
N ASP A 310 13.45 3.14 -18.88
CA ASP A 310 12.98 3.18 -20.26
C ASP A 310 12.78 4.60 -20.80
N GLN A 311 12.64 5.60 -19.92
CA GLN A 311 12.53 7.01 -20.26
C GLN A 311 13.87 7.76 -20.21
N GLY A 312 14.98 7.07 -20.03
CA GLY A 312 16.32 7.67 -19.96
C GLY A 312 16.59 8.41 -18.64
N PHE A 313 15.84 8.06 -17.59
CA PHE A 313 16.08 8.58 -16.25
C PHE A 313 17.40 8.03 -15.72
N SER A 314 18.31 8.93 -15.33
CA SER A 314 19.59 8.55 -14.75
C SER A 314 19.52 8.59 -13.23
N ILE A 315 19.60 7.44 -12.59
CA ILE A 315 19.74 7.30 -11.12
C ILE A 315 21.20 7.50 -10.66
N SER A 316 21.95 8.33 -11.37
CA SER A 316 23.35 8.61 -11.05
C SER A 316 23.52 9.04 -9.59
N GLY A 317 24.30 8.28 -8.83
CA GLY A 317 24.57 8.52 -7.42
C GLY A 317 23.61 7.85 -6.44
N LEU A 318 22.58 7.13 -6.91
CA LEU A 318 21.73 6.28 -6.09
C LEU A 318 22.15 4.81 -6.26
N SER A 319 22.19 4.07 -5.17
CA SER A 319 22.64 2.67 -5.16
C SER A 319 21.86 1.84 -4.15
N PHE A 320 21.54 0.61 -4.52
CA PHE A 320 21.07 -0.44 -3.62
C PHE A 320 21.74 -1.76 -4.01
N ALA A 321 23.02 -1.90 -3.70
CA ALA A 321 23.87 -3.00 -4.16
C ALA A 321 24.46 -3.83 -3.01
N SER A 322 24.27 -3.41 -1.77
CA SER A 322 24.84 -4.07 -0.58
C SER A 322 24.08 -3.70 0.69
N SER A 323 24.37 -4.43 1.78
CA SER A 323 23.82 -4.09 3.10
C SER A 323 24.24 -2.71 3.62
N ALA A 324 25.26 -2.08 3.04
CA ALA A 324 25.63 -0.70 3.36
C ALA A 324 24.58 0.32 2.91
N ASP A 325 23.73 -0.06 1.96
CA ASP A 325 22.66 0.79 1.39
C ASP A 325 21.34 0.67 2.14
N LEU A 326 21.27 -0.23 3.14
CA LEU A 326 20.07 -0.37 3.98
C LEU A 326 19.86 0.87 4.86
N LEU A 327 18.59 1.25 5.01
CA LEU A 327 18.15 2.40 5.76
C LEU A 327 16.80 2.14 6.43
N VAL A 328 16.58 2.73 7.59
CA VAL A 328 15.28 2.73 8.27
C VAL A 328 14.22 3.39 7.38
N GLY A 329 13.03 2.79 7.32
CA GLY A 329 11.92 3.26 6.50
C GLY A 329 11.96 2.77 5.04
N GLN A 330 12.97 1.99 4.64
CA GLN A 330 12.91 1.29 3.36
C GLN A 330 11.93 0.12 3.43
N ASP A 331 11.09 0.00 2.41
CA ASP A 331 10.36 -1.23 2.17
C ASP A 331 11.22 -2.17 1.33
N VAL A 332 11.31 -3.40 1.78
CA VAL A 332 12.13 -4.43 1.13
C VAL A 332 11.36 -5.72 1.00
N GLN A 333 11.68 -6.45 -0.05
CA GLN A 333 11.28 -7.83 -0.24
C GLN A 333 12.48 -8.73 0.01
N ILE A 334 12.31 -9.73 0.86
CA ILE A 334 13.34 -10.73 1.15
C ILE A 334 12.90 -12.11 0.68
N HIS A 335 13.88 -12.95 0.34
CA HIS A 335 13.67 -14.34 0.02
C HIS A 335 14.10 -15.21 1.20
N PRO A 336 13.17 -15.79 1.97
CA PRO A 336 13.49 -16.55 3.18
C PRO A 336 14.17 -17.87 2.84
N GLN A 337 15.36 -18.11 3.38
CA GLN A 337 16.09 -19.37 3.28
C GLN A 337 15.83 -20.25 4.49
N MET A 338 15.65 -19.65 5.64
CA MET A 338 15.36 -20.31 6.92
C MET A 338 14.56 -19.37 7.81
N VAL A 339 13.54 -19.91 8.46
CA VAL A 339 12.73 -19.19 9.45
C VAL A 339 12.83 -19.94 10.78
N THR A 340 13.08 -19.21 11.85
CA THR A 340 13.13 -19.72 13.21
C THR A 340 12.16 -18.92 14.07
N THR A 341 11.27 -19.63 14.79
CA THR A 341 10.18 -19.05 15.58
C THR A 341 10.26 -19.39 17.07
N SER A 342 11.40 -19.90 17.53
CA SER A 342 11.64 -20.18 18.95
C SER A 342 12.12 -18.91 19.66
N GLY A 343 11.20 -18.08 20.13
CA GLY A 343 11.46 -16.74 20.64
C GLY A 343 11.11 -15.68 19.60
N ASP A 344 11.98 -14.69 19.40
CA ASP A 344 11.81 -13.71 18.34
C ASP A 344 11.90 -14.39 16.97
N ILE A 345 11.07 -13.92 16.01
CA ILE A 345 11.09 -14.47 14.66
C ILE A 345 12.39 -14.03 13.97
N MET A 346 13.18 -15.02 13.56
CA MET A 346 14.44 -14.80 12.84
C MET A 346 14.37 -15.39 11.43
N ILE A 347 14.72 -14.60 10.43
CA ILE A 347 14.70 -15.01 9.03
C ILE A 347 16.11 -14.85 8.46
N THR A 348 16.61 -15.90 7.80
CA THR A 348 17.86 -15.82 7.04
C THR A 348 17.53 -15.61 5.57
N THR A 349 18.18 -14.64 4.90
CA THR A 349 17.92 -14.30 3.50
C THR A 349 19.18 -14.29 2.65
N ASP A 350 19.05 -14.69 1.38
CA ASP A 350 20.07 -14.59 0.33
C ASP A 350 19.76 -13.51 -0.72
N ARG A 351 18.61 -12.82 -0.57
CA ARG A 351 18.21 -11.75 -1.49
C ARG A 351 17.44 -10.67 -0.75
N VAL A 352 17.76 -9.42 -1.04
CA VAL A 352 17.03 -8.25 -0.57
C VAL A 352 16.73 -7.36 -1.79
N ARG A 353 15.46 -7.17 -2.11
CA ARG A 353 14.99 -6.28 -3.19
C ARG A 353 14.39 -5.03 -2.56
N LEU A 354 14.85 -3.86 -2.99
CA LEU A 354 14.23 -2.59 -2.61
C LEU A 354 12.87 -2.46 -3.27
N ARG A 355 11.87 -2.04 -2.50
CA ARG A 355 10.50 -1.80 -2.95
C ARG A 355 10.14 -0.31 -2.76
N PRO A 356 9.12 0.21 -3.46
CA PRO A 356 8.59 1.54 -3.18
C PRO A 356 8.12 1.64 -1.73
N SER A 357 8.66 2.60 -0.99
CA SER A 357 8.29 2.90 0.40
C SER A 357 7.30 4.06 0.44
N GLN A 358 6.40 4.06 1.42
CA GLN A 358 5.48 5.17 1.64
C GLN A 358 5.98 6.06 2.78
N ILE A 359 6.16 7.34 2.48
CA ILE A 359 6.72 8.31 3.42
C ILE A 359 5.82 9.54 3.46
N SER A 360 5.26 9.81 4.63
CA SER A 360 4.47 11.03 4.86
C SER A 360 5.28 12.08 5.60
N GLY A 361 5.05 13.33 5.26
CA GLY A 361 5.72 14.45 5.88
C GLY A 361 5.22 15.80 5.39
N GLN A 362 5.83 16.84 5.91
CA GLN A 362 5.53 18.20 5.52
C GLN A 362 6.53 18.68 4.46
N VAL A 363 6.01 19.28 3.40
CA VAL A 363 6.83 19.87 2.34
C VAL A 363 7.65 21.03 2.91
N GLY A 364 8.93 20.95 2.73
CA GLY A 364 9.89 22.01 3.10
C GLY A 364 10.26 22.88 1.90
N SER A 365 11.53 22.85 1.49
CA SER A 365 12.00 23.57 0.29
C SER A 365 11.52 22.88 -0.99
N ILE A 366 11.14 23.67 -1.99
CA ILE A 366 10.71 23.19 -3.29
C ILE A 366 11.66 23.73 -4.36
N SER A 367 12.04 22.90 -5.31
CA SER A 367 12.76 23.24 -6.54
C SER A 367 12.02 22.68 -7.74
N ASN A 368 12.53 22.81 -8.98
CA ASN A 368 11.79 22.53 -10.20
C ASN A 368 11.11 21.14 -10.21
N ASN A 369 11.86 20.05 -9.95
CA ASN A 369 11.38 18.68 -9.98
C ASN A 369 11.71 17.95 -8.69
N SER A 370 11.88 18.67 -7.58
CA SER A 370 12.19 18.06 -6.29
C SER A 370 11.71 18.93 -5.14
N PHE A 371 11.53 18.31 -4.00
CA PHE A 371 11.25 19.01 -2.75
C PHE A 371 11.83 18.22 -1.56
N THR A 372 11.79 18.80 -0.38
CA THR A 372 12.19 18.12 0.84
C THR A 372 10.97 17.77 1.68
N LEU A 373 10.99 16.63 2.35
CA LEU A 373 10.07 16.27 3.41
C LEU A 373 10.72 16.51 4.76
N THR A 374 9.96 17.12 5.65
CA THR A 374 10.28 17.38 7.05
C THR A 374 9.10 16.89 7.93
N ASN A 375 9.20 17.01 9.24
CA ASN A 375 8.19 16.50 10.17
C ASN A 375 7.84 15.02 9.91
N LEU A 376 8.88 14.23 9.65
CA LEU A 376 8.76 12.79 9.41
C LEU A 376 8.26 12.05 10.66
N SER A 377 7.72 10.85 10.46
CA SER A 377 7.26 9.99 11.56
C SER A 377 8.38 9.65 12.55
N SER A 378 8.01 9.15 13.73
CA SER A 378 8.97 8.76 14.76
C SER A 378 9.84 7.58 14.32
N LEU A 379 9.46 6.80 13.34
CA LEU A 379 10.31 5.78 12.72
C LEU A 379 11.63 6.39 12.21
N PHE A 380 11.54 7.53 11.52
CA PHE A 380 12.70 8.23 10.98
C PHE A 380 13.44 9.06 12.03
N THR A 381 12.68 9.84 12.82
CA THR A 381 13.27 10.75 13.79
C THR A 381 13.86 10.02 15.01
N GLY A 382 13.37 8.82 15.32
CA GLY A 382 13.92 7.92 16.36
C GLY A 382 15.04 7.01 15.87
N ALA A 383 15.34 6.98 14.58
CA ALA A 383 16.44 6.18 14.02
C ALA A 383 17.80 6.61 14.55
N ASN A 384 18.80 5.75 14.44
CA ASN A 384 20.17 6.06 14.83
C ASN A 384 21.14 5.88 13.63
N PRO A 385 21.66 6.97 13.02
CA PRO A 385 21.38 8.37 13.34
C PRO A 385 19.96 8.82 12.95
N PRO A 386 19.39 9.85 13.61
CA PRO A 386 18.07 10.37 13.28
C PRO A 386 18.00 10.94 11.86
N ILE A 387 16.87 10.67 11.18
CA ILE A 387 16.56 11.19 9.86
C ILE A 387 15.48 12.26 10.03
N SER A 388 15.85 13.52 9.91
CA SER A 388 14.92 14.65 10.09
C SER A 388 14.38 15.22 8.77
N THR A 389 15.01 14.85 7.65
CA THR A 389 14.69 15.36 6.32
C THR A 389 14.96 14.27 5.29
N VAL A 390 14.11 14.20 4.28
CA VAL A 390 14.26 13.33 3.10
C VAL A 390 14.11 14.23 1.86
N ASN A 391 14.99 14.08 0.88
CA ASN A 391 14.82 14.68 -0.44
C ASN A 391 13.84 13.83 -1.24
N VAL A 392 13.01 14.47 -2.05
CA VAL A 392 12.09 13.83 -2.97
C VAL A 392 12.43 14.31 -4.38
N ASP A 393 12.89 13.41 -5.22
CA ASP A 393 13.14 13.63 -6.63
C ASP A 393 12.05 12.94 -7.45
N MET A 394 11.43 13.68 -8.37
CA MET A 394 10.32 13.19 -9.18
C MET A 394 10.83 12.45 -10.41
N ILE A 395 10.21 11.33 -10.75
CA ILE A 395 10.48 10.57 -11.98
C ILE A 395 9.79 11.26 -13.16
N SER A 396 8.51 11.60 -13.02
CA SER A 396 7.71 12.35 -14.00
C SER A 396 6.67 13.25 -13.31
N ASP A 397 6.11 14.22 -14.07
CA ASP A 397 5.03 15.08 -13.57
C ASP A 397 3.65 14.37 -13.52
N GLU A 398 3.56 13.16 -14.04
CA GLU A 398 2.30 12.38 -14.10
C GLU A 398 1.98 11.68 -12.78
N ASP A 399 2.95 11.60 -11.86
CA ASP A 399 2.83 10.87 -10.58
C ASP A 399 2.22 11.73 -9.45
N PHE A 400 1.35 12.68 -9.77
CA PHE A 400 0.70 13.52 -8.78
C PHE A 400 -0.78 13.21 -8.66
N GLU A 401 -1.22 12.86 -7.44
CA GLU A 401 -2.62 12.68 -7.09
C GLU A 401 -3.16 13.86 -6.28
N ASP A 402 -4.38 14.27 -6.59
CA ASP A 402 -5.10 15.41 -5.96
C ASP A 402 -4.41 16.78 -6.18
N VAL A 403 -3.35 16.85 -7.00
CA VAL A 403 -2.67 18.09 -7.40
C VAL A 403 -2.12 18.00 -8.82
N SER A 404 -1.93 19.13 -9.46
CA SER A 404 -1.43 19.23 -10.83
C SER A 404 0.11 19.37 -10.91
N GLY A 405 0.85 18.42 -10.32
CA GLY A 405 2.31 18.44 -10.31
C GLY A 405 2.92 19.26 -9.16
N VAL A 406 4.25 19.43 -9.17
CA VAL A 406 5.00 20.17 -8.13
C VAL A 406 4.47 21.58 -7.89
N SER A 407 3.94 22.23 -8.94
CA SER A 407 3.33 23.57 -8.83
C SER A 407 2.05 23.61 -7.99
N GLY A 408 1.39 22.47 -7.80
CA GLY A 408 0.18 22.34 -6.96
C GLY A 408 0.48 22.16 -5.48
N ILE A 409 1.74 21.89 -5.11
CA ILE A 409 2.17 21.80 -3.72
C ILE A 409 2.88 23.09 -3.28
N SER A 410 2.81 23.36 -1.99
CA SER A 410 3.47 24.51 -1.37
C SER A 410 4.15 24.11 -0.09
N ALA A 411 5.12 24.89 0.36
CA ALA A 411 5.76 24.70 1.66
C ALA A 411 4.69 24.59 2.75
N SER A 412 4.90 23.68 3.68
CA SER A 412 3.99 23.34 4.78
C SER A 412 2.73 22.52 4.38
N ASN A 413 2.54 22.15 3.12
CA ASN A 413 1.55 21.10 2.81
C ASN A 413 2.00 19.76 3.39
N ASN A 414 1.07 18.98 3.88
CA ASN A 414 1.31 17.58 4.17
C ASN A 414 1.12 16.76 2.90
N VAL A 415 2.04 15.86 2.63
CA VAL A 415 2.00 14.96 1.47
C VAL A 415 2.42 13.56 1.89
N SER A 416 1.89 12.56 1.18
CA SER A 416 2.41 11.20 1.16
C SER A 416 3.12 10.96 -0.16
N VAL A 417 4.27 10.31 -0.09
CA VAL A 417 5.12 9.98 -1.24
C VAL A 417 5.33 8.48 -1.27
N LYS A 418 5.02 7.83 -2.38
CA LYS A 418 5.40 6.46 -2.69
C LYS A 418 6.58 6.48 -3.64
N GLY A 419 7.66 5.79 -3.29
CA GLY A 419 8.86 5.76 -4.12
C GLY A 419 10.01 5.01 -3.48
N PHE A 420 11.11 4.89 -4.21
CA PHE A 420 12.29 4.16 -3.76
C PHE A 420 13.15 5.04 -2.85
N LEU A 421 13.28 4.65 -1.60
CA LEU A 421 14.11 5.35 -0.62
C LEU A 421 15.56 4.88 -0.70
N PHE A 422 16.45 5.76 -1.10
CA PHE A 422 17.88 5.50 -1.19
C PHE A 422 18.64 6.17 -0.05
N LYS A 423 19.57 5.41 0.53
CA LYS A 423 20.58 5.94 1.40
C LYS A 423 21.64 6.67 0.59
N THR A 424 21.91 7.91 0.93
CA THR A 424 22.98 8.72 0.30
C THR A 424 24.05 9.07 1.33
N THR A 425 25.15 9.68 0.90
CA THR A 425 26.19 10.17 1.83
C THR A 425 25.73 11.37 2.66
N GLY A 426 24.56 11.93 2.36
CA GLY A 426 23.95 13.07 3.05
C GLY A 426 22.52 12.78 3.46
N THR A 427 21.60 13.66 3.05
CA THR A 427 20.16 13.49 3.26
C THR A 427 19.65 12.35 2.37
N PRO A 428 18.95 11.35 2.92
CA PRO A 428 18.34 10.29 2.11
C PRO A 428 17.45 10.86 1.01
N THR A 429 17.33 10.14 -0.09
CA THR A 429 16.56 10.57 -1.26
C THR A 429 15.51 9.54 -1.61
N VAL A 430 14.26 9.97 -1.77
CA VAL A 430 13.19 9.18 -2.39
C VAL A 430 13.13 9.55 -3.86
N LEU A 431 13.18 8.54 -4.70
CA LEU A 431 12.83 8.65 -6.09
C LEU A 431 11.33 8.36 -6.18
N ALA A 432 10.52 9.42 -6.29
CA ALA A 432 9.08 9.35 -6.15
C ALA A 432 8.41 8.79 -7.41
N LYS A 433 7.50 7.84 -7.22
CA LYS A 433 6.56 7.36 -8.22
C LYS A 433 5.24 8.11 -8.12
N THR A 434 4.75 8.32 -6.91
CA THR A 434 3.47 8.98 -6.66
C THR A 434 3.61 9.99 -5.52
N VAL A 435 2.99 11.14 -5.68
CA VAL A 435 2.86 12.17 -4.62
C VAL A 435 1.40 12.52 -4.46
N ARG A 436 0.85 12.26 -3.28
CA ARG A 436 -0.52 12.64 -2.92
C ARG A 436 -0.50 13.76 -1.91
N LYS A 437 -1.21 14.86 -2.21
CA LYS A 437 -1.45 15.91 -1.22
C LYS A 437 -2.52 15.46 -0.24
N GLN A 438 -2.21 15.63 1.04
CA GLN A 438 -3.13 15.32 2.11
C GLN A 438 -4.05 16.51 2.40
N PRO A 439 -5.32 16.28 2.75
CA PRO A 439 -6.30 17.34 3.00
C PRO A 439 -5.95 18.25 4.19
#